data_eb0cbf1e1f0981c57accc44334c1d70c
#
_entry.id   eb0cbf1e1f0981c57accc44334c1d70c
#
_cell.length_a   1.000
_cell.length_b   1.000
_cell.length_c   1.000
_cell.angle_alpha   90.00
_cell.angle_beta   90.00
_cell.angle_gamma   90.00
#
_symmetry.space_group_name_H-M   'P 1'
#
loop_
_entity.id
_entity.type
_entity.pdbx_description
1 polymer ?
#
loop_
_entity_poly.entity_id
_entity_poly.type
_entity_poly.pdbx_seq_one_letter_code
_entity_poly.pdbx_strand_id
1 'polypeptide(L)'
;MRLNLDCMRDVLLVAEENLPLNGSLPMSDLLPLLPGYSKDEITYTCLKLNEANLLNIFKTPYPGGTFVNDILEITYNGHQFLENIRDPSLWEKIIQK
;
A
#
# COMPACT_ATOMS: atom_id res chain seq x y z
N MET A 1 11.41 -10.65 -6.06
CA MET A 1 10.48 -10.54 -4.93
C MET A 1 9.06 -10.78 -5.41
N ARG A 2 8.24 -11.46 -4.62
CA ARG A 2 6.87 -11.77 -5.01
C ARG A 2 5.89 -10.79 -4.38
N LEU A 3 4.90 -10.33 -5.15
CA LEU A 3 3.86 -9.45 -4.62
C LEU A 3 2.95 -10.23 -3.67
N ASN A 4 2.79 -9.70 -2.46
CA ASN A 4 1.93 -10.28 -1.44
C ASN A 4 0.58 -9.57 -1.47
N LEU A 5 -0.47 -10.27 -1.89
CA LEU A 5 -1.81 -9.67 -2.03
C LEU A 5 -2.42 -9.26 -0.69
N ASP A 6 -2.13 -9.99 0.39
CA ASP A 6 -2.58 -9.59 1.72
C ASP A 6 -1.93 -8.29 2.15
N CYS A 7 -0.64 -8.11 1.83
CA CYS A 7 0.07 -6.88 2.12
C CYS A 7 -0.53 -5.70 1.35
N MET A 8 -0.91 -5.89 0.10
CA MET A 8 -1.59 -4.86 -0.70
C MET A 8 -2.85 -4.35 0.00
N ARG A 9 -3.69 -5.30 0.41
CA ARG A 9 -4.93 -4.95 1.11
C ARG A 9 -4.65 -4.21 2.40
N ASP A 10 -3.73 -4.74 3.20
CA ASP A 10 -3.44 -4.19 4.52
C ASP A 10 -2.79 -2.81 4.44
N VAL A 11 -1.91 -2.58 3.47
CA VAL A 11 -1.34 -1.25 3.24
C VAL A 11 -2.44 -0.24 2.90
N LEU A 12 -3.36 -0.60 2.01
CA LEU A 12 -4.44 0.29 1.63
C LEU A 12 -5.40 0.57 2.79
N LEU A 13 -5.73 -0.44 3.58
CA LEU A 13 -6.62 -0.27 4.74
C LEU A 13 -5.98 0.62 5.81
N VAL A 14 -4.71 0.43 6.09
CA VAL A 14 -3.97 1.24 7.07
C VAL A 14 -3.83 2.67 6.56
N ALA A 15 -3.55 2.84 5.27
CA ALA A 15 -3.47 4.17 4.67
C ALA A 15 -4.81 4.89 4.76
N GLU A 16 -5.91 4.20 4.49
CA GLU A 16 -7.25 4.80 4.60
C GLU A 16 -7.53 5.34 6.00
N GLU A 17 -7.13 4.59 7.03
CA GLU A 17 -7.38 4.99 8.42
C GLU A 17 -6.47 6.13 8.90
N ASN A 18 -5.28 6.25 8.33
CA ASN A 18 -4.25 7.11 8.91
C ASN A 18 -3.83 8.30 8.06
N LEU A 19 -4.28 8.39 6.80
CA LEU A 19 -3.94 9.53 5.94
C LEU A 19 -4.89 10.68 6.20
N PRO A 20 -4.36 11.84 6.62
CA PRO A 20 -5.19 13.03 6.74
C PRO A 20 -5.38 13.72 5.38
N LEU A 21 -6.41 14.55 5.26
CA LEU A 21 -6.59 15.36 4.06
C LEU A 21 -5.40 16.31 3.92
N ASN A 22 -4.78 16.33 2.74
CA ASN A 22 -3.63 17.17 2.43
C ASN A 22 -2.40 16.88 3.29
N GLY A 23 -2.36 15.70 3.93
CA GLY A 23 -1.21 15.25 4.69
C GLY A 23 -0.52 14.08 4.03
N SER A 24 0.35 13.44 4.77
CA SER A 24 1.07 12.27 4.29
C SER A 24 1.25 11.25 5.41
N LEU A 25 1.60 10.02 5.04
CA LEU A 25 1.92 8.96 5.98
C LEU A 25 3.35 8.52 5.71
N PRO A 26 4.30 8.95 6.54
CA PRO A 26 5.71 8.56 6.36
C PRO A 26 5.90 7.05 6.51
N MET A 27 6.89 6.50 5.82
CA MET A 27 7.21 5.08 5.93
C MET A 27 7.51 4.70 7.39
N SER A 28 8.17 5.59 8.14
CA SER A 28 8.48 5.35 9.56
C SER A 28 7.22 5.17 10.42
N ASP A 29 6.10 5.77 10.01
CA ASP A 29 4.83 5.60 10.72
C ASP A 29 4.05 4.40 10.18
N LEU A 30 4.23 4.07 8.92
CA LEU A 30 3.55 2.95 8.29
C LEU A 30 4.06 1.60 8.80
N LEU A 31 5.38 1.46 8.91
CA LEU A 31 5.99 0.17 9.28
C LEU A 31 5.48 -0.40 10.60
N PRO A 32 5.36 0.39 11.69
CA PRO A 32 4.85 -0.15 12.95
C PRO A 32 3.39 -0.59 12.89
N LEU A 33 2.62 -0.08 11.91
CA LEU A 33 1.21 -0.42 11.75
C LEU A 33 1.03 -1.74 11.00
N LEU A 34 2.10 -2.28 10.43
CA LEU A 34 2.09 -3.51 9.64
C LEU A 34 3.17 -4.48 10.13
N PRO A 35 3.12 -4.88 11.41
CA PRO A 35 4.21 -5.68 12.01
C PRO A 35 4.34 -7.10 11.45
N GLY A 36 3.31 -7.58 10.73
CA GLY A 36 3.35 -8.90 10.11
C GLY A 36 4.13 -8.97 8.80
N TYR A 37 4.67 -7.85 8.33
CA TYR A 37 5.38 -7.78 7.05
C TYR A 37 6.75 -7.14 7.23
N SER A 38 7.71 -7.57 6.41
CA SER A 38 9.05 -6.96 6.43
C SER A 38 9.01 -5.57 5.77
N LYS A 39 10.03 -4.76 6.07
CA LYS A 39 10.20 -3.46 5.43
C LYS A 39 10.27 -3.60 3.91
N ASP A 40 11.01 -4.59 3.43
CA ASP A 40 11.15 -4.81 1.99
C ASP A 40 9.82 -5.18 1.34
N GLU A 41 9.02 -6.01 2.00
CA GLU A 41 7.69 -6.37 1.52
C GLU A 41 6.78 -5.16 1.41
N ILE A 42 6.78 -4.33 2.45
CA ILE A 42 5.94 -3.13 2.49
C ILE A 42 6.40 -2.13 1.42
N THR A 43 7.70 -1.93 1.29
CA THR A 43 8.26 -1.03 0.27
C THR A 43 7.88 -1.50 -1.14
N TYR A 44 8.09 -2.78 -1.42
CA TYR A 44 7.77 -3.35 -2.72
C TYR A 44 6.27 -3.21 -3.02
N THR A 45 5.44 -3.48 -2.03
CA THR A 45 3.98 -3.37 -2.16
C THR A 45 3.56 -1.93 -2.48
N CYS A 46 4.13 -0.94 -1.78
CA CYS A 46 3.84 0.46 -2.06
C CYS A 46 4.24 0.86 -3.47
N LEU A 47 5.40 0.38 -3.95
CA LEU A 47 5.85 0.65 -5.31
C LEU A 47 4.89 0.04 -6.33
N LYS A 48 4.41 -1.16 -6.10
CA LYS A 48 3.47 -1.83 -7.01
C LYS A 48 2.08 -1.19 -6.99
N LEU A 49 1.62 -0.78 -5.82
CA LEU A 49 0.35 -0.04 -5.72
C LEU A 49 0.42 1.30 -6.46
N ASN A 50 1.58 1.96 -6.39
CA ASN A 50 1.79 3.20 -7.14
C ASN A 50 1.82 2.94 -8.64
N GLU A 51 2.50 1.89 -9.07
CA GLU A 51 2.57 1.50 -10.48
C GLU A 51 1.19 1.16 -11.03
N ALA A 52 0.34 0.53 -10.22
CA ALA A 52 -1.02 0.20 -10.60
C ALA A 52 -1.99 1.39 -10.53
N ASN A 53 -1.50 2.56 -10.15
CA ASN A 53 -2.28 3.78 -10.01
C ASN A 53 -3.35 3.70 -8.92
N LEU A 54 -3.07 2.96 -7.86
CA LEU A 54 -3.96 2.83 -6.70
C LEU A 54 -3.52 3.70 -5.55
N LEU A 55 -2.26 4.13 -5.54
CA LEU A 55 -1.66 4.86 -4.44
C LEU A 55 -0.69 5.89 -4.99
N ASN A 56 -0.78 7.13 -4.50
CA ASN A 56 0.21 8.15 -4.78
C ASN A 56 1.23 8.16 -3.64
N ILE A 57 2.52 8.13 -3.99
CA ILE A 57 3.60 8.10 -3.03
C ILE A 57 4.66 9.13 -3.39
N PHE A 58 5.42 9.57 -2.37
CA PHE A 58 6.65 10.30 -2.60
C PHE A 58 7.78 9.28 -2.54
N LYS A 59 8.52 9.17 -3.63
CA LYS A 59 9.61 8.20 -3.75
C LYS A 59 10.87 8.90 -4.25
N THR A 60 12.03 8.37 -3.86
CA THR A 60 13.33 8.93 -4.23
C THR A 60 14.18 7.82 -4.84
N PRO A 61 14.63 7.99 -6.10
CA PRO A 61 15.54 7.01 -6.70
C PRO A 61 16.95 7.15 -6.10
N TYR A 62 17.65 6.01 -6.06
CA TYR A 62 19.07 6.00 -5.68
C TYR A 62 19.76 4.91 -6.52
N PRO A 63 21.11 4.85 -6.56
CA PRO A 63 21.81 3.93 -7.47
C PRO A 63 21.44 2.46 -7.33
N GLY A 64 20.97 2.01 -6.18
CA GLY A 64 20.58 0.61 -5.96
C GLY A 64 19.09 0.36 -6.05
N GLY A 65 18.24 1.38 -6.28
CA GLY A 65 16.81 1.18 -6.29
C GLY A 65 16.00 2.44 -6.05
N THR A 66 14.91 2.32 -5.29
CA THR A 66 14.01 3.43 -5.00
C THR A 66 13.56 3.37 -3.55
N PHE A 67 13.66 4.50 -2.83
CA PHE A 67 13.07 4.64 -1.50
C PHE A 67 11.63 5.12 -1.62
N VAL A 68 10.75 4.56 -0.80
CA VAL A 68 9.41 5.11 -0.57
C VAL A 68 9.51 5.97 0.69
N ASN A 69 9.33 7.27 0.52
CA ASN A 69 9.41 8.22 1.64
C ASN A 69 8.08 8.28 2.39
N ASP A 70 7.02 8.62 1.68
CA ASP A 70 5.70 8.81 2.26
C ASP A 70 4.62 8.28 1.33
N ILE A 71 3.49 7.86 1.92
CA ILE A 71 2.25 7.70 1.18
C ILE A 71 1.55 9.06 1.19
N LEU A 72 1.14 9.54 0.02
CA LEU A 72 0.53 10.86 -0.13
C LEU A 72 -1.00 10.79 -0.12
N GLU A 73 -1.55 9.83 -0.86
CA GLU A 73 -3.01 9.62 -0.88
C GLU A 73 -3.36 8.31 -1.56
N ILE A 74 -4.56 7.81 -1.26
CA ILE A 74 -5.16 6.72 -2.02
C ILE A 74 -5.87 7.38 -3.20
N THR A 75 -5.61 6.89 -4.42
CA THR A 75 -6.26 7.43 -5.61
C THR A 75 -7.75 7.04 -5.64
N TYR A 76 -8.51 7.67 -6.54
CA TYR A 76 -9.89 7.26 -6.77
C TYR A 76 -9.97 5.76 -7.11
N ASN A 77 -9.06 5.29 -7.98
CA ASN A 77 -9.00 3.88 -8.34
C ASN A 77 -8.64 3.00 -7.13
N GLY A 78 -7.79 3.51 -6.25
CA GLY A 78 -7.45 2.81 -5.01
C GLY A 78 -8.65 2.65 -4.09
N HIS A 79 -9.48 3.69 -3.98
CA HIS A 79 -10.72 3.61 -3.20
C HIS A 79 -11.71 2.61 -3.81
N GLN A 80 -11.82 2.58 -5.13
CA GLN A 80 -12.68 1.60 -5.82
C GLN A 80 -12.19 0.17 -5.57
N PHE A 81 -10.88 -0.03 -5.62
CA PHE A 81 -10.28 -1.33 -5.34
C PHE A 81 -10.58 -1.76 -3.91
N LEU A 82 -10.45 -0.84 -2.93
CA LEU A 82 -10.75 -1.12 -1.53
C LEU A 82 -12.20 -1.55 -1.32
N GLU A 83 -13.15 -0.88 -1.98
CA GLU A 83 -14.55 -1.27 -1.87
C GLU A 83 -14.77 -2.72 -2.31
N ASN A 84 -14.07 -3.15 -3.36
CA ASN A 84 -14.19 -4.50 -3.89
C ASN A 84 -13.56 -5.57 -2.98
N ILE A 85 -12.52 -5.22 -2.21
CA ILE A 85 -11.80 -6.19 -1.37
C ILE A 85 -12.12 -6.06 0.11
N ARG A 86 -12.98 -5.12 0.48
CA ARG A 86 -13.35 -4.88 1.88
C ARG A 86 -14.15 -6.05 2.45
N ASP A 87 -14.93 -6.73 1.62
CA ASP A 87 -15.67 -7.90 1.99
C ASP A 87 -14.72 -9.12 2.03
N PRO A 88 -14.54 -9.78 3.19
CA PRO A 88 -13.62 -10.91 3.30
C PRO A 88 -13.92 -12.05 2.32
N SER A 89 -15.19 -12.31 2.01
CA SER A 89 -15.54 -13.39 1.09
C SER A 89 -15.13 -13.06 -0.35
N LEU A 90 -15.22 -11.81 -0.76
CA LEU A 90 -14.75 -11.38 -2.08
C LEU A 90 -13.23 -11.44 -2.16
N TRP A 91 -12.55 -11.03 -1.10
CA TRP A 91 -11.10 -11.09 -1.04
C TRP A 91 -10.60 -12.53 -1.17
N GLU A 92 -11.23 -13.47 -0.46
CA GLU A 92 -10.86 -14.88 -0.55
C GLU A 92 -11.02 -15.41 -1.97
N LYS A 93 -12.06 -15.01 -2.69
CA LYS A 93 -12.26 -15.41 -4.08
C LYS A 93 -11.15 -14.89 -4.99
N ILE A 94 -10.66 -13.68 -4.72
CA ILE A 94 -9.60 -13.06 -5.52
C ILE A 94 -8.27 -13.81 -5.34
N ILE A 95 -7.94 -14.19 -4.11
CA ILE A 95 -6.65 -14.81 -3.80
C ILE A 95 -6.61 -16.32 -4.04
N GLN A 96 -7.75 -16.98 -4.21
CA GLN A 96 -7.85 -18.43 -4.41
C GLN A 96 -7.71 -18.87 -5.87
N LYS A 97 -7.14 -18.08 -6.70
CA LYS A 97 -6.97 -18.43 -8.11
C LYS A 97 -5.82 -19.40 -8.35
#